data_62c23eb5b50298ea9179479f31a6e216
#
_entry.id   62c23eb5b50298ea9179479f31a6e216
#
_cell.length_a   1.000
_cell.length_b   1.000
_cell.length_c   1.000
_cell.angle_alpha   90.00
_cell.angle_beta   90.00
_cell.angle_gamma   90.00
#
_symmetry.space_group_name_H-M   'P 1'
#
loop_
_entity.id
_entity.type
_entity.pdbx_description
1 polymer ?
#
loop_
_entity_poly.entity_id
_entity_poly.type
_entity_poly.pdbx_seq_one_letter_code
_entity_poly.pdbx_strand_id
1 'polypeptide(L)'
;MARRHFKPEQIIHMLREAKIKLAGGKKIGEVCRELAISEQSYYRWRKEYGGMQVSQAKKLKDLERENERLKRLVADQALDKAILEEALRGND
;
A
#
# COMPACT_ATOMS: atom_id res chain seq x y z
N MET A 1 12.92 0.25 16.61
CA MET A 1 13.12 -0.76 15.55
C MET A 1 12.66 -0.22 14.22
N ALA A 2 13.51 -0.34 13.22
CA ALA A 2 13.12 0.04 11.87
C ALA A 2 12.06 -0.93 11.36
N ARG A 3 10.94 -0.41 10.90
CA ARG A 3 9.94 -1.21 10.22
C ARG A 3 10.49 -1.63 8.86
N ARG A 4 10.43 -2.91 8.56
CA ARG A 4 10.77 -3.39 7.24
C ARG A 4 9.70 -2.96 6.26
N HIS A 5 10.11 -2.28 5.21
CA HIS A 5 9.21 -1.92 4.11
C HIS A 5 9.48 -2.86 2.94
N PHE A 6 8.42 -3.49 2.47
CA PHE A 6 8.50 -4.40 1.34
C PHE A 6 7.81 -3.78 0.14
N LYS A 7 8.42 -3.92 -1.02
CA LYS A 7 7.79 -3.52 -2.27
C LYS A 7 6.68 -4.50 -2.63
N PRO A 8 5.65 -4.07 -3.38
CA PRO A 8 4.55 -4.97 -3.78
C PRO A 8 5.01 -6.26 -4.42
N GLU A 9 6.02 -6.23 -5.28
CA GLU A 9 6.58 -7.41 -5.92
C GLU A 9 7.19 -8.39 -4.92
N GLN A 10 7.84 -7.87 -3.87
CA GLN A 10 8.40 -8.69 -2.80
C GLN A 10 7.30 -9.38 -2.00
N ILE A 11 6.23 -8.66 -1.71
CA ILE A 11 5.06 -9.19 -0.98
C ILE A 11 4.44 -10.34 -1.77
N ILE A 12 4.26 -10.17 -3.07
CA ILE A 12 3.67 -11.19 -3.93
C ILE A 12 4.56 -12.44 -3.98
N HIS A 13 5.88 -12.27 -4.08
CA HIS A 13 6.81 -13.40 -4.05
C HIS A 13 6.75 -14.13 -2.71
N MET A 14 6.68 -13.40 -1.60
CA MET A 14 6.56 -14.01 -0.28
C MET A 14 5.25 -14.77 -0.12
N LEU A 15 4.14 -14.24 -0.64
CA LEU A 15 2.85 -14.93 -0.60
C LEU A 15 2.86 -16.22 -1.43
N ARG A 16 3.53 -16.21 -2.58
CA ARG A 16 3.68 -17.42 -3.41
C ARG A 16 4.52 -18.47 -2.70
N GLU A 17 5.62 -18.05 -2.11
CA GLU A 17 6.49 -18.94 -1.33
C GLU A 17 5.74 -19.52 -0.13
N ALA A 18 4.97 -18.70 0.57
CA ALA A 18 4.13 -19.13 1.66
C ALA A 18 3.11 -20.19 1.21
N LYS A 19 2.48 -19.96 0.07
CA LYS A 19 1.49 -20.89 -0.49
C LYS A 19 2.11 -22.26 -0.77
N ILE A 20 3.30 -22.28 -1.33
CA ILE A 20 4.04 -23.51 -1.62
C ILE A 20 4.37 -24.25 -0.33
N LYS A 21 4.88 -23.55 0.67
CA LYS A 21 5.24 -24.13 1.97
C LYS A 21 4.04 -24.68 2.72
N LEU A 22 2.92 -23.95 2.70
CA LEU A 22 1.68 -24.42 3.31
C LEU A 22 1.12 -25.65 2.61
N ALA A 23 1.22 -25.69 1.28
CA ALA A 23 0.82 -26.87 0.50
C ALA A 23 1.71 -28.07 0.80
N GLY A 24 2.95 -27.83 1.20
CA GLY A 24 3.88 -28.88 1.62
C GLY A 24 3.65 -29.37 3.06
N GLY A 25 2.66 -28.86 3.75
CA GLY A 25 2.30 -29.32 5.09
C GLY A 25 2.84 -28.48 6.24
N LYS A 26 3.57 -27.40 5.98
CA LYS A 26 4.03 -26.52 7.03
C LYS A 26 2.89 -25.70 7.61
N LYS A 27 3.00 -25.37 8.89
CA LYS A 27 2.03 -24.51 9.58
C LYS A 27 2.33 -23.05 9.33
N ILE A 28 1.31 -22.21 9.40
CA ILE A 28 1.45 -20.79 9.13
C ILE A 28 2.48 -20.10 10.02
N GLY A 29 2.57 -20.50 11.29
CA GLY A 29 3.55 -19.94 12.21
C GLY A 29 4.99 -20.21 11.77
N GLU A 30 5.26 -21.41 11.29
CA GLU A 30 6.58 -21.78 10.76
C GLU A 30 6.91 -21.02 9.49
N VAL A 31 5.94 -20.91 8.58
CA VAL A 31 6.11 -20.20 7.31
C VAL A 31 6.44 -18.74 7.54
N CYS A 32 5.71 -18.08 8.41
CA CYS A 32 5.95 -16.68 8.76
C CYS A 32 7.32 -16.49 9.41
N ARG A 33 7.72 -17.43 10.24
CA ARG A 33 9.05 -17.38 10.88
C ARG A 33 10.16 -17.50 9.84
N GLU A 34 10.01 -18.40 8.88
CA GLU A 34 10.99 -18.57 7.80
C GLU A 34 11.08 -17.34 6.89
N LEU A 35 9.95 -16.70 6.65
CA LEU A 35 9.90 -15.48 5.85
C LEU A 35 10.22 -14.21 6.64
N ALA A 36 10.45 -14.36 7.96
CA ALA A 36 10.73 -13.24 8.87
C ALA A 36 9.64 -12.16 8.86
N ILE A 37 8.40 -12.59 8.82
CA ILE A 37 7.23 -11.70 8.88
C ILE A 37 6.29 -12.14 10.01
N SER A 38 5.44 -11.23 10.45
CA SER A 38 4.40 -11.58 11.43
C SER A 38 3.23 -12.25 10.73
N GLU A 39 2.48 -13.07 11.46
CA GLU A 39 1.24 -13.66 10.93
C GLU A 39 0.24 -12.57 10.57
N GLN A 40 0.19 -11.50 11.34
CA GLN A 40 -0.66 -10.35 11.09
C GLN A 40 -0.35 -9.71 9.74
N SER A 41 0.94 -9.50 9.43
CA SER A 41 1.38 -8.99 8.13
C SER A 41 1.02 -9.95 7.00
N TYR A 42 1.22 -11.26 7.22
CA TYR A 42 0.86 -12.27 6.24
C TYR A 42 -0.62 -12.21 5.86
N TYR A 43 -1.52 -12.19 6.84
CA TYR A 43 -2.95 -12.15 6.59
C TYR A 43 -3.40 -10.84 5.93
N ARG A 44 -2.82 -9.72 6.33
CA ARG A 44 -3.08 -8.43 5.71
C ARG A 44 -2.66 -8.43 4.24
N TRP A 45 -1.46 -8.91 3.95
CA TRP A 45 -0.95 -8.97 2.58
C TRP A 45 -1.72 -9.97 1.72
N ARG A 46 -2.12 -11.09 2.29
CA ARG A 46 -2.96 -12.05 1.59
C ARG A 46 -4.28 -11.43 1.17
N LYS A 47 -4.87 -10.61 2.01
CA LYS A 47 -6.11 -9.90 1.70
C LYS A 47 -5.90 -8.85 0.62
N GLU A 48 -4.81 -8.07 0.71
CA GLU A 48 -4.52 -6.99 -0.23
C GLU A 48 -3.98 -7.46 -1.57
N TYR A 49 -3.11 -8.45 -1.56
CA TYR A 49 -2.37 -8.88 -2.76
C TYR A 49 -2.60 -10.31 -3.19
N GLY A 50 -3.41 -11.05 -2.47
CA GLY A 50 -3.69 -12.45 -2.80
C GLY A 50 -4.26 -12.59 -4.20
N GLY A 51 -3.63 -13.42 -5.04
CA GLY A 51 -4.04 -13.60 -6.42
C GLY A 51 -3.58 -12.55 -7.41
N MET A 52 -2.93 -11.48 -6.96
CA MET A 52 -2.41 -10.44 -7.86
C MET A 52 -1.10 -10.89 -8.50
N GLN A 53 -0.90 -10.46 -9.74
CA GLN A 53 0.40 -10.53 -10.39
C GLN A 53 1.22 -9.30 -10.00
N VAL A 54 2.54 -9.39 -10.11
CA VAL A 54 3.46 -8.31 -9.75
C VAL A 54 3.12 -7.01 -10.48
N SER A 55 2.83 -7.09 -11.78
CA SER A 55 2.46 -5.92 -12.58
C SER A 55 1.19 -5.23 -12.08
N GLN A 56 0.23 -6.00 -11.62
CA GLN A 56 -1.03 -5.46 -11.07
C GLN A 56 -0.79 -4.76 -9.74
N ALA A 57 0.03 -5.33 -8.88
CA ALA A 57 0.35 -4.75 -7.59
C ALA A 57 1.12 -3.43 -7.75
N LYS A 58 2.06 -3.37 -8.68
CA LYS A 58 2.79 -2.13 -9.01
C LYS A 58 1.83 -1.05 -9.49
N LYS A 59 0.94 -1.42 -10.41
CA LYS A 59 -0.04 -0.49 -10.94
C LYS A 59 -0.96 0.05 -9.85
N LEU A 60 -1.40 -0.81 -8.95
CA LEU A 60 -2.24 -0.39 -7.81
C LEU A 60 -1.51 0.65 -6.96
N LYS A 61 -0.25 0.42 -6.62
CA LYS A 61 0.55 1.36 -5.84
C LYS A 61 0.76 2.68 -6.56
N ASP A 62 1.01 2.64 -7.85
CA ASP A 62 1.16 3.85 -8.66
C ASP A 62 -0.14 4.65 -8.70
N LEU A 63 -1.27 3.98 -8.83
CA LEU A 63 -2.58 4.62 -8.82
C LEU A 63 -2.91 5.22 -7.45
N GLU A 64 -2.54 4.54 -6.35
CA GLU A 64 -2.72 5.08 -5.01
C GLU A 64 -1.91 6.36 -4.81
N ARG A 65 -0.65 6.39 -5.25
CA ARG A 65 0.22 7.57 -5.17
C ARG A 65 -0.33 8.72 -6.00
N GLU A 66 -0.79 8.42 -7.21
CA GLU A 66 -1.36 9.44 -8.08
C GLU A 66 -2.65 10.00 -7.48
N ASN A 67 -3.47 9.15 -6.88
CA ASN A 67 -4.69 9.57 -6.20
C ASN A 67 -4.38 10.52 -5.04
N GLU A 68 -3.37 10.18 -4.22
CA GLU A 68 -2.92 11.04 -3.13
C GLU A 68 -2.41 12.40 -3.64
N ARG A 69 -1.62 12.36 -4.72
CA ARG A 69 -1.09 13.58 -5.34
C ARG A 69 -2.24 14.48 -5.84
N LEU A 70 -3.20 13.89 -6.52
CA LEU A 70 -4.35 14.63 -7.04
C LEU A 70 -5.22 15.21 -5.92
N LYS A 71 -5.42 14.48 -4.83
CA LYS A 71 -6.15 14.98 -3.67
C LYS A 71 -5.49 16.19 -3.06
N ARG A 72 -4.15 16.18 -2.93
CA ARG A 72 -3.40 17.33 -2.43
C ARG A 72 -3.53 18.52 -3.34
N LEU A 73 -3.42 18.30 -4.64
CA LEU A 73 -3.53 19.36 -5.63
C LEU A 73 -4.91 20.03 -5.57
N VAL A 74 -5.96 19.23 -5.48
CA VAL A 74 -7.34 19.74 -5.36
C VAL A 74 -7.51 20.54 -4.07
N ALA A 75 -6.97 20.06 -2.96
CA ALA A 75 -7.02 20.76 -1.68
C ALA A 75 -6.29 22.11 -1.75
N ASP A 76 -5.10 22.15 -2.35
CA ASP A 76 -4.32 23.36 -2.53
C ASP A 76 -5.04 24.37 -3.41
N GLN A 77 -5.64 23.93 -4.51
CA GLN A 77 -6.43 24.80 -5.38
C GLN A 77 -7.66 25.37 -4.68
N ALA A 78 -8.35 24.56 -3.88
CA ALA A 78 -9.49 25.01 -3.12
C ALA A 78 -9.10 26.07 -2.10
N LEU A 79 -7.95 25.89 -1.43
CA LEU A 79 -7.41 26.87 -0.47
C LEU A 79 -7.02 28.16 -1.17
N ASP A 80 -6.32 28.09 -2.29
CA ASP A 80 -5.92 29.26 -3.09
C ASP A 80 -7.14 30.06 -3.55
N LYS A 81 -8.18 29.36 -3.99
CA LYS A 81 -9.43 29.99 -4.40
C LYS A 81 -10.08 30.71 -3.23
N ALA A 82 -10.15 30.08 -2.06
CA ALA A 82 -10.72 30.69 -0.87
C ALA A 82 -9.95 31.93 -0.42
N ILE A 83 -8.62 31.87 -0.45
CA ILE A 83 -7.76 33.01 -0.13
C ILE A 83 -7.99 34.16 -1.08
N LEU A 84 -8.07 33.88 -2.38
CA LEU A 84 -8.31 34.91 -3.40
C LEU A 84 -9.69 35.57 -3.22
N GLU A 85 -10.71 34.78 -2.98
CA GLU A 85 -12.05 35.29 -2.72
C GLU A 85 -12.10 36.19 -1.49
N GLU A 86 -11.41 35.80 -0.42
CA GLU A 86 -11.29 36.57 0.81
C GLU A 86 -10.59 37.91 0.53
N ALA A 87 -9.47 37.88 -0.20
CA ALA A 87 -8.74 39.10 -0.57
C ALA A 87 -9.59 40.07 -1.40
N LEU A 88 -10.41 39.53 -2.30
CA LEU A 88 -11.30 40.36 -3.11
C LEU A 88 -12.43 40.99 -2.31
N ARG A 89 -12.89 40.35 -1.23
CA ARG A 89 -13.93 40.85 -0.36
C ARG A 89 -13.41 41.75 0.75
N GLY A 90 -12.19 41.50 1.19
CA GLY A 90 -11.64 42.13 2.38
C GLY A 90 -11.11 43.54 2.22
N ASN A 91 -11.24 44.15 1.05
CA ASN A 91 -10.68 45.48 0.76
C ASN A 91 -11.73 46.60 0.74
N ASP A 92 -12.86 46.38 1.32
CA ASP A 92 -13.91 47.39 1.43
C ASP A 92 -13.62 48.42 2.52
#